data_510e9d9d6719b1c2aa30f317da55b980
#
_entry.id   510e9d9d6719b1c2aa30f317da55b980
#
_cell.length_a   1.000
_cell.length_b   1.000
_cell.length_c   1.000
_cell.angle_alpha   90.00
_cell.angle_beta   90.00
_cell.angle_gamma   90.00
#
_symmetry.space_group_name_H-M   'P 1'
#
loop_
_entity.id
_entity.type
_entity.pdbx_description
1 polymer ?
#
loop_
_entity_poly.entity_id
_entity_poly.type
_entity_poly.pdbx_seq_one_letter_code
_entity_poly.pdbx_strand_id
1 'polypeptide(L)'
;TTVNLGGDPWPIFIDGTGSNNVIDEYKQIHKPNAPKGTKVLLDVGDMLVYSGCELEHWREPFEGDVCGQVFLHYNHVNGPFADKNRFDKRPMLGIPPLRNI
;
A
#
# COMPACT_ATOMS: atom_id res chain seq x y z
N THR A 1 5.82 3.22 -0.89
CA THR A 1 6.82 3.37 0.18
C THR A 1 6.13 3.71 1.48
N THR A 2 6.59 3.10 2.56
CA THR A 2 6.11 3.38 3.91
C THR A 2 7.29 3.73 4.82
N VAL A 3 7.14 4.80 5.59
CA VAL A 3 8.11 5.21 6.62
C VAL A 3 7.44 5.20 7.97
N ASN A 4 8.02 4.49 8.94
CA ASN A 4 7.51 4.48 10.31
C ASN A 4 8.00 5.72 11.05
N LEU A 5 7.06 6.55 11.52
CA LEU A 5 7.37 7.74 12.32
C LEU A 5 7.38 7.46 13.83
N GLY A 6 6.72 6.41 14.27
CA GLY A 6 6.65 6.05 15.69
C GLY A 6 5.29 5.53 16.12
N GLY A 7 5.17 5.30 17.41
CA GLY A 7 3.97 4.76 18.01
C GLY A 7 4.02 3.24 18.18
N ASP A 8 2.87 2.63 18.37
CA ASP A 8 2.75 1.19 18.54
C ASP A 8 3.05 0.45 17.22
N PRO A 9 3.61 -0.76 17.30
CA PRO A 9 3.96 -1.50 16.09
C PRO A 9 2.73 -1.90 15.27
N TRP A 10 2.84 -1.73 13.97
CA TRP A 10 1.82 -2.17 13.03
C TRP A 10 2.49 -2.80 11.80
N PRO A 11 2.70 -4.11 11.85
CA PRO A 11 3.39 -4.80 10.77
C PRO A 11 2.67 -4.69 9.43
N ILE A 12 3.43 -4.63 8.35
CA ILE A 12 2.93 -4.78 6.99
C ILE A 12 3.35 -6.13 6.43
N PHE A 13 2.46 -6.77 5.70
CA PHE A 13 2.71 -8.05 5.05
C PHE A 13 2.86 -7.82 3.56
N ILE A 14 3.88 -8.42 2.96
CA ILE A 14 4.14 -8.34 1.52
C ILE A 14 4.31 -9.74 0.97
N ASP A 15 3.60 -10.04 -0.10
CA ASP A 15 3.79 -11.28 -0.85
C ASP A 15 4.74 -11.02 -2.02
N GLY A 16 5.98 -11.50 -1.89
CA GLY A 16 7.01 -11.31 -2.91
C GLY A 16 6.78 -12.12 -4.20
N THR A 17 5.80 -13.00 -4.23
CA THR A 17 5.44 -13.75 -5.44
C THR A 17 4.51 -12.98 -6.39
N GLY A 18 4.07 -11.81 -5.98
CA GLY A 18 3.18 -10.96 -6.76
C GLY A 18 1.74 -11.01 -6.26
N SER A 19 0.83 -10.49 -7.07
CA SER A 19 -0.59 -10.52 -6.76
C SER A 19 -1.23 -11.82 -7.25
N ASN A 20 -1.84 -12.55 -6.34
CA ASN A 20 -2.50 -13.84 -6.60
C ASN A 20 -4.02 -13.72 -6.71
N ASN A 21 -4.53 -12.51 -6.83
CA ASN A 21 -5.96 -12.30 -6.94
C ASN A 21 -6.50 -12.83 -8.27
N VAL A 22 -7.57 -13.59 -8.20
CA VAL A 22 -8.32 -14.05 -9.36
C VAL A 22 -9.65 -13.31 -9.41
N ILE A 23 -9.95 -12.72 -10.55
CA ILE A 23 -11.23 -12.04 -10.77
C ILE A 23 -12.17 -13.03 -11.47
N ASP A 24 -13.30 -13.34 -10.85
CA ASP A 24 -14.29 -14.24 -11.41
C ASP A 24 -15.21 -13.52 -12.43
N GLU A 25 -16.14 -14.28 -13.01
CA GLU A 25 -17.10 -13.78 -13.99
C GLU A 25 -18.05 -12.71 -13.43
N TYR A 26 -18.22 -12.66 -12.12
CA TYR A 26 -19.01 -11.64 -11.42
C TYR A 26 -18.18 -10.44 -10.97
N LYS A 27 -16.94 -10.34 -11.41
CA LYS A 27 -15.98 -9.31 -11.03
C LYS A 27 -15.67 -9.30 -9.53
N GLN A 28 -15.82 -10.42 -8.87
CA GLN A 28 -15.38 -10.59 -7.49
C GLN A 28 -13.93 -11.04 -7.45
N ILE A 29 -13.19 -10.50 -6.50
CA ILE A 29 -11.78 -10.84 -6.32
C ILE A 29 -11.67 -12.02 -5.36
N HIS A 30 -11.04 -13.09 -5.83
CA HIS A 30 -10.76 -14.27 -5.03
C HIS A 30 -9.26 -14.45 -4.86
N LYS A 31 -8.86 -14.81 -3.67
CA LYS A 31 -7.50 -15.21 -3.37
C LYS A 31 -7.46 -16.73 -3.38
N PRO A 32 -6.83 -17.34 -4.40
CA PRO A 32 -6.85 -18.81 -4.54
C PRO A 32 -6.18 -19.52 -3.36
N ASN A 33 -5.21 -18.87 -2.72
CA ASN A 33 -4.61 -19.32 -1.48
C ASN A 33 -4.46 -18.12 -0.55
N ALA A 34 -4.55 -18.35 0.76
CA ALA A 34 -4.21 -17.30 1.72
C ALA A 34 -2.79 -16.80 1.43
N PRO A 35 -2.56 -15.49 1.29
CA PRO A 35 -1.23 -14.98 1.01
C PRO A 35 -0.27 -15.39 2.12
N LYS A 36 0.88 -15.94 1.74
CA LYS A 36 1.94 -16.33 2.66
C LYS A 36 2.96 -15.20 2.77
N GLY A 37 2.49 -13.97 2.85
CA GLY A 37 3.36 -12.82 2.83
C GLY A 37 4.42 -12.84 3.92
N THR A 38 5.46 -12.09 3.69
CA THR A 38 6.49 -11.82 4.68
C THR A 38 6.02 -10.70 5.61
N LYS A 39 6.05 -10.96 6.90
CA LYS A 39 5.75 -9.95 7.92
C LYS A 39 6.95 -9.02 8.05
N VAL A 40 6.72 -7.73 7.86
CA VAL A 40 7.75 -6.70 8.00
C VAL A 40 7.38 -5.76 9.12
N LEU A 41 8.24 -5.66 10.12
CA LEU A 41 8.08 -4.72 11.22
C LEU A 41 9.16 -3.66 11.10
N LEU A 42 8.74 -2.42 10.93
CA LEU A 42 9.65 -1.27 10.78
C LEU A 42 9.87 -0.61 12.14
N ASP A 43 11.12 -0.36 12.48
CA ASP A 43 11.46 0.52 13.58
C ASP A 43 11.29 1.99 13.18
N VAL A 44 11.30 2.88 14.16
CA VAL A 44 11.18 4.32 13.91
C VAL A 44 12.28 4.80 12.97
N GLY A 45 11.89 5.44 11.89
CA GLY A 45 12.80 5.91 10.86
C GLY A 45 13.09 4.92 9.74
N ASP A 46 12.68 3.67 9.89
CA ASP A 46 12.82 2.68 8.82
C ASP A 46 11.84 2.97 7.68
N MET A 47 12.29 2.68 6.47
CA MET A 47 11.49 2.85 5.27
C MET A 47 11.44 1.53 4.48
N LEU A 48 10.25 1.14 4.08
CA LEU A 48 10.03 0.02 3.18
C LEU A 48 9.66 0.53 1.79
N VAL A 49 10.45 0.12 0.79
CA VAL A 49 10.21 0.46 -0.62
C VAL A 49 9.75 -0.78 -1.35
N TYR A 50 8.63 -0.70 -2.02
CA TYR A 50 8.07 -1.83 -2.78
C TYR A 50 7.23 -1.34 -3.95
N SER A 51 7.05 -2.20 -4.95
CA SER A 51 6.18 -1.92 -6.09
C SER A 51 4.75 -2.28 -5.72
N GLY A 52 3.99 -1.31 -5.24
CA GLY A 52 2.65 -1.54 -4.68
C GLY A 52 1.61 -2.01 -5.69
N CYS A 53 1.83 -1.76 -7.00
CA CYS A 53 0.94 -2.24 -8.05
C CYS A 53 1.22 -3.69 -8.47
N GLU A 54 2.38 -4.22 -8.13
CA GLU A 54 2.83 -5.55 -8.54
C GLU A 54 2.80 -6.56 -7.40
N LEU A 55 3.04 -6.11 -6.17
CA LEU A 55 3.09 -6.97 -5.00
C LEU A 55 1.84 -6.82 -4.16
N GLU A 56 1.23 -7.94 -3.81
CA GLU A 56 0.17 -7.92 -2.83
C GLU A 56 0.72 -7.55 -1.46
N HIS A 57 0.07 -6.61 -0.81
CA HIS A 57 0.48 -6.13 0.49
C HIS A 57 -0.76 -5.77 1.32
N TRP A 58 -0.67 -5.99 2.62
CA TRP A 58 -1.79 -5.75 3.52
C TRP A 58 -1.32 -5.57 4.95
N ARG A 59 -2.22 -5.11 5.79
CA ARG A 59 -2.05 -5.07 7.24
C ARG A 59 -3.22 -5.75 7.92
N GLU A 60 -2.92 -6.39 9.03
CA GLU A 60 -3.96 -6.87 9.92
C GLU A 60 -4.55 -5.70 10.72
N PRO A 61 -5.72 -5.87 11.38
CA PRO A 61 -6.27 -4.81 12.21
C PRO A 61 -5.28 -4.26 13.22
N PHE A 62 -5.25 -2.95 13.39
CA PHE A 62 -4.35 -2.30 14.32
C PHE A 62 -4.73 -2.62 15.76
N GLU A 63 -3.76 -3.08 16.54
CA GLU A 63 -3.94 -3.48 17.95
C GLU A 63 -3.19 -2.56 18.90
N GLY A 64 -3.11 -1.29 18.61
CA GLY A 64 -2.43 -0.31 19.46
C GLY A 64 -3.26 0.93 19.66
N ASP A 65 -2.69 1.93 20.30
CA ASP A 65 -3.32 3.21 20.54
C ASP A 65 -2.97 4.22 19.45
N VAL A 66 -1.71 4.29 19.07
CA VAL A 66 -1.19 5.27 18.11
C VAL A 66 -0.13 4.66 17.23
N CYS A 67 -0.23 4.90 15.92
CA CYS A 67 0.81 4.57 14.96
C CYS A 67 0.90 5.67 13.92
N GLY A 68 2.07 6.31 13.79
CA GLY A 68 2.33 7.35 12.81
C GLY A 68 3.17 6.83 11.66
N GLN A 69 2.68 7.04 10.43
CA GLN A 69 3.39 6.62 9.22
C GLN A 69 3.23 7.65 8.13
N VAL A 70 4.22 7.69 7.23
CA VAL A 70 4.16 8.49 6.01
C VAL A 70 4.24 7.57 4.81
N PHE A 71 3.35 7.80 3.84
CA PHE A 71 3.36 7.09 2.57
C PHE A 71 3.93 8.02 1.50
N LEU A 72 4.97 7.55 0.80
CA LEU A 72 5.60 8.29 -0.28
C LEU A 72 5.46 7.48 -1.57
N HIS A 73 5.11 8.16 -2.65
CA HIS A 73 4.93 7.55 -3.95
C HIS A 73 5.98 8.09 -4.92
N TYR A 74 6.64 7.18 -5.62
CA TYR A 74 7.72 7.52 -6.54
C TYR A 74 7.43 6.98 -7.93
N ASN A 75 7.81 7.74 -8.93
CA ASN A 75 7.88 7.28 -10.31
C ASN A 75 9.28 7.51 -10.85
N HIS A 76 9.72 6.62 -11.72
CA HIS A 76 10.97 6.82 -12.46
C HIS A 76 10.80 8.02 -13.40
N VAL A 77 11.60 9.05 -13.22
CA VAL A 77 11.48 10.33 -13.95
C VAL A 77 11.58 10.16 -15.47
N ASN A 78 12.33 9.17 -15.94
CA ASN A 78 12.48 8.84 -17.35
C ASN A 78 11.76 7.54 -17.74
N GLY A 79 10.88 7.04 -16.87
CA GLY A 79 10.14 5.82 -17.12
C GLY A 79 8.92 6.04 -18.01
N PRO A 80 8.28 4.95 -18.48
CA PRO A 80 7.15 5.02 -19.41
C PRO A 80 5.90 5.66 -18.81
N PHE A 81 5.82 5.74 -17.49
CA PHE A 81 4.66 6.31 -16.77
C PHE A 81 4.96 7.65 -16.10
N ALA A 82 6.12 8.25 -16.40
CA ALA A 82 6.57 9.47 -15.71
C ALA A 82 5.57 10.62 -15.82
N ASP A 83 5.05 10.89 -16.99
CA ASP A 83 4.08 11.96 -17.20
C ASP A 83 2.68 11.56 -16.72
N LYS A 84 2.26 10.35 -17.03
CA LYS A 84 0.92 9.85 -16.70
C LYS A 84 0.69 9.78 -15.20
N ASN A 85 1.67 9.35 -14.43
CA ASN A 85 1.57 9.14 -12.99
C ASN A 85 2.28 10.21 -12.18
N ARG A 86 2.53 11.36 -12.76
CA ARG A 86 3.18 12.47 -12.07
C ARG A 86 2.39 12.95 -10.86
N PHE A 87 1.07 12.96 -10.97
CA PHE A 87 0.18 13.35 -9.88
C PHE A 87 -0.78 12.21 -9.57
N ASP A 88 -1.15 12.09 -8.30
CA ASP A 88 -2.21 11.19 -7.89
C ASP A 88 -3.55 11.76 -8.37
N LYS A 89 -4.23 10.99 -9.22
CA LYS A 89 -5.50 11.42 -9.82
C LYS A 89 -6.72 10.77 -9.20
N ARG A 90 -6.53 10.06 -8.08
CA ARG A 90 -7.66 9.46 -7.38
C ARG A 90 -8.56 10.55 -6.82
N PRO A 91 -9.88 10.43 -6.98
CA PRO A 91 -10.80 11.53 -6.64
C PRO A 91 -10.93 11.81 -5.16
N MET A 92 -10.62 10.86 -4.28
CA MET A 92 -10.91 11.02 -2.87
C MET A 92 -9.75 10.77 -1.90
N LEU A 93 -8.72 10.05 -2.28
CA LEU A 93 -7.56 9.74 -1.42
C LEU A 93 -7.95 9.35 0.03
N GLY A 94 -9.10 8.70 0.19
CA GLY A 94 -9.63 8.35 1.51
C GLY A 94 -10.36 9.46 2.25
N ILE A 95 -10.43 10.65 1.68
CA ILE A 95 -11.13 11.80 2.25
C ILE A 95 -12.30 12.15 1.33
N PRO A 96 -13.52 12.31 1.85
CA PRO A 96 -14.64 12.75 1.03
C PRO A 96 -14.34 14.08 0.35
N PRO A 97 -14.76 14.27 -0.92
CA PRO A 97 -14.56 15.55 -1.59
C PRO A 97 -15.30 16.66 -0.85
N LEU A 98 -14.66 17.81 -0.71
CA LEU A 98 -15.27 18.98 -0.16
C LEU A 98 -16.26 19.54 -1.19
N ARG A 99 -17.47 19.87 -0.73
CA ARG A 99 -18.49 20.45 -1.60
C ARG A 99 -18.30 21.94 -1.73
N ASN A 100 -18.63 22.47 -2.90
CA ASN A 100 -18.68 23.91 -3.15
C ASN A 100 -17.35 24.64 -2.95
N ILE A 101 -16.30 23.98 -3.30
CA ILE A 101 -14.99 24.60 -3.31
C ILE A 101 -14.53 24.77 -4.73
#